data_b7f46f99dd32c9648f642ca8e4cabede
#
_entry.id   b7f46f99dd32c9648f642ca8e4cabede
#
_cell.length_a   1.000
_cell.length_b   1.000
_cell.length_c   1.000
_cell.angle_alpha   90.00
_cell.angle_beta   90.00
_cell.angle_gamma   90.00
#
_symmetry.space_group_name_H-M   'P 1'
#
loop_
_entity.id
_entity.type
_entity.pdbx_description
1 polymer ?
#
loop_
_entity_poly.entity_id
_entity_poly.type
_entity_poly.pdbx_seq_one_letter_code
_entity_poly.pdbx_strand_id
1 'polypeptide(L)'
;MAGGLLRQDVLTAYRNDGYVLARGMFDAGEIDLLRRSAKEDKTLDDHAYQRADSEGGSVRLALWNHPGDTIYGMFARCRSVVDSAELLLGGEVYHYHSKMIMKEPRVGGAWTWHQDYGYWYQNGVLFPLLCSAFIAVDRATKENGCLQVLKGSHLAGRIDHVLAGDQAGADVERVAELAKRLELVHLEMEPGDTVFFDSNLLHRSDQNRSEQPRWSLICCYNAARNDPYRESHHPRYTPLAKVYDAMIRAVGMKRFADSRGDVAWLDPARDSSAASLDAGKKS
;
A
#
# COMPACT_ATOMS: atom_id res chain seq x y z
N MET A 1 -7.65 11.96 -21.54
CA MET A 1 -8.48 10.75 -21.43
C MET A 1 -7.99 9.96 -20.22
N ALA A 2 -8.27 10.49 -19.06
CA ALA A 2 -8.11 9.79 -17.80
C ALA A 2 -9.49 9.18 -17.46
N GLY A 3 -9.54 7.94 -17.11
CA GLY A 3 -10.75 7.31 -16.66
C GLY A 3 -11.21 6.18 -17.58
N GLY A 4 -10.73 5.03 -17.33
CA GLY A 4 -11.15 3.82 -18.00
C GLY A 4 -10.04 2.80 -18.01
N LEU A 5 -9.40 2.63 -16.89
CA LEU A 5 -8.66 1.42 -16.71
C LEU A 5 -9.64 0.30 -16.52
N LEU A 6 -9.53 -0.59 -17.35
CA LEU A 6 -9.56 -2.02 -17.15
C LEU A 6 -10.54 -2.68 -18.11
N ARG A 7 -9.98 -2.95 -19.24
CA ARG A 7 -10.52 -3.91 -20.19
C ARG A 7 -10.36 -5.32 -19.60
N GLN A 8 -11.03 -6.29 -20.18
CA GLN A 8 -10.94 -7.71 -19.79
C GLN A 8 -9.49 -8.26 -19.82
N ASP A 9 -8.63 -7.69 -20.69
CA ASP A 9 -7.20 -8.02 -20.77
C ASP A 9 -6.44 -7.67 -19.47
N VAL A 10 -6.78 -6.54 -18.83
CA VAL A 10 -6.16 -6.12 -17.58
C VAL A 10 -6.59 -7.00 -16.40
N LEU A 11 -7.87 -7.40 -16.34
CA LEU A 11 -8.34 -8.38 -15.36
C LEU A 11 -7.60 -9.71 -15.50
N THR A 12 -7.38 -10.14 -16.74
CA THR A 12 -6.63 -11.36 -17.02
C THR A 12 -5.18 -11.23 -16.56
N ALA A 13 -4.53 -10.10 -16.84
CA ALA A 13 -3.18 -9.81 -16.37
C ALA A 13 -3.10 -9.81 -14.83
N TYR A 14 -4.04 -9.12 -14.15
CA TYR A 14 -4.08 -9.09 -12.68
C TYR A 14 -4.22 -10.50 -12.09
N ARG A 15 -5.09 -11.33 -12.66
CA ARG A 15 -5.30 -12.71 -12.20
C ARG A 15 -4.10 -13.62 -12.43
N ASN A 16 -3.33 -13.38 -13.50
CA ASN A 16 -2.17 -14.20 -13.84
C ASN A 16 -0.90 -13.72 -13.14
N ASP A 17 -0.69 -12.40 -13.11
CA ASP A 17 0.55 -11.79 -12.67
C ASP A 17 0.49 -11.33 -11.20
N GLY A 18 -0.71 -11.11 -10.65
CA GLY A 18 -0.95 -10.60 -9.30
C GLY A 18 -0.89 -9.09 -9.20
N TYR A 19 -0.66 -8.37 -10.29
CA TYR A 19 -0.62 -6.91 -10.32
C TYR A 19 -0.96 -6.34 -11.70
N VAL A 20 -1.31 -5.06 -11.73
CA VAL A 20 -1.40 -4.25 -12.95
C VAL A 20 -0.82 -2.87 -12.71
N LEU A 21 -0.09 -2.35 -13.68
CA LEU A 21 0.52 -1.03 -13.65
C LEU A 21 -0.26 -0.08 -14.56
N ALA A 22 -0.88 0.92 -13.95
CA ALA A 22 -1.61 1.99 -14.61
C ALA A 22 -0.67 3.19 -14.80
N ARG A 23 -0.16 3.38 -16.00
CA ARG A 23 0.71 4.51 -16.33
C ARG A 23 -0.08 5.81 -16.43
N GLY A 24 0.44 6.88 -15.79
CA GLY A 24 -0.15 8.21 -15.87
C GLY A 24 -1.60 8.26 -15.36
N MET A 25 -1.93 7.49 -14.33
CA MET A 25 -3.27 7.51 -13.74
C MET A 25 -3.63 8.89 -13.20
N PHE A 26 -2.64 9.58 -12.65
CA PHE A 26 -2.74 10.96 -12.20
C PHE A 26 -1.77 11.84 -12.99
N ASP A 27 -2.20 13.04 -13.28
CA ASP A 27 -1.35 14.00 -13.99
C ASP A 27 -0.34 14.70 -13.06
N ALA A 28 0.62 15.39 -13.65
CA ALA A 28 1.69 16.07 -12.92
C ALA A 28 1.17 17.11 -11.92
N GLY A 29 0.09 17.83 -12.25
CA GLY A 29 -0.49 18.84 -11.35
C GLY A 29 -1.16 18.24 -10.13
N GLU A 30 -1.81 17.08 -10.28
CA GLU A 30 -2.42 16.34 -9.16
C GLU A 30 -1.34 15.79 -8.23
N ILE A 31 -0.29 15.23 -8.79
CA ILE A 31 0.84 14.70 -8.01
C ILE A 31 1.65 15.81 -7.34
N ASP A 32 1.82 16.96 -7.99
CA ASP A 32 2.49 18.10 -7.35
C ASP A 32 1.71 18.67 -6.16
N LEU A 33 0.37 18.66 -6.23
CA LEU A 33 -0.49 18.99 -5.08
C LEU A 33 -0.28 17.99 -3.94
N LEU A 34 -0.31 16.69 -4.23
CA LEU A 34 -0.08 15.63 -3.24
C LEU A 34 1.30 15.75 -2.61
N ARG A 35 2.34 15.91 -3.43
CA ARG A 35 3.73 16.01 -2.97
C ARG A 35 3.94 17.21 -2.06
N ARG A 36 3.44 18.40 -2.45
CA ARG A 36 3.54 19.61 -1.63
C ARG A 36 2.78 19.47 -0.33
N SER A 37 1.53 18.97 -0.38
CA SER A 37 0.75 18.71 0.83
C SER A 37 1.50 17.79 1.78
N ALA A 38 2.02 16.68 1.29
CA ALA A 38 2.70 15.70 2.12
C ALA A 38 3.99 16.23 2.76
N LYS A 39 4.76 17.06 2.03
CA LYS A 39 6.01 17.65 2.54
C LYS A 39 5.80 18.81 3.51
N GLU A 40 4.67 19.51 3.43
CA GLU A 40 4.33 20.64 4.29
C GLU A 40 3.42 20.26 5.47
N ASP A 41 2.91 19.05 5.49
CA ASP A 41 1.92 18.60 6.47
C ASP A 41 2.58 18.14 7.76
N LYS A 42 2.62 19.03 8.75
CA LYS A 42 3.16 18.70 10.07
C LYS A 42 2.40 17.56 10.77
N THR A 43 1.11 17.45 10.54
CA THR A 43 0.30 16.38 11.16
C THR A 43 0.71 15.01 10.63
N LEU A 44 0.97 14.91 9.32
CA LEU A 44 1.54 13.70 8.72
C LEU A 44 2.92 13.39 9.33
N ASP A 45 3.73 14.42 9.51
CA ASP A 45 5.08 14.33 10.05
C ASP A 45 5.09 13.87 11.51
N ASP A 46 4.22 14.45 12.33
CA ASP A 46 4.07 14.15 13.76
C ASP A 46 3.58 12.71 14.03
N HIS A 47 2.83 12.12 13.08
CA HIS A 47 2.33 10.75 13.15
C HIS A 47 3.20 9.75 12.40
N ALA A 48 4.27 10.20 11.76
CA ALA A 48 5.19 9.31 11.08
C ALA A 48 6.11 8.59 12.08
N TYR A 49 6.32 7.31 11.85
CA TYR A 49 7.22 6.47 12.62
C TYR A 49 8.19 5.71 11.72
N GLN A 50 9.21 5.12 12.31
CA GLN A 50 10.24 4.38 11.58
C GLN A 50 10.13 2.89 11.86
N ARG A 51 10.44 2.10 10.84
CA ARG A 51 10.66 0.65 10.93
C ARG A 51 12.07 0.35 10.46
N ALA A 52 12.89 -0.15 11.38
CA ALA A 52 14.25 -0.57 11.04
C ALA A 52 14.21 -1.76 10.07
N ASP A 53 15.11 -1.75 9.10
CA ASP A 53 15.38 -2.91 8.26
C ASP A 53 16.51 -3.76 8.87
N SER A 54 16.76 -4.93 8.27
CA SER A 54 17.85 -5.82 8.70
C SER A 54 19.25 -5.39 8.20
N GLU A 55 19.33 -4.28 7.43
CA GLU A 55 20.55 -3.82 6.74
C GLU A 55 21.07 -2.49 7.30
N GLY A 56 20.51 -2.01 8.42
CA GLY A 56 20.95 -0.79 9.10
C GLY A 56 20.27 0.49 8.60
N GLY A 57 19.27 0.39 7.72
CA GLY A 57 18.42 1.48 7.31
C GLY A 57 17.08 1.49 8.04
N SER A 58 16.26 2.51 7.78
CA SER A 58 14.89 2.55 8.28
C SER A 58 13.93 3.13 7.25
N VAL A 59 12.72 2.58 7.20
CA VAL A 59 11.62 3.15 6.41
C VAL A 59 10.78 4.02 7.31
N ARG A 60 10.57 5.27 6.90
CA ARG A 60 9.66 6.19 7.56
C ARG A 60 8.28 6.10 6.92
N LEU A 61 7.23 5.96 7.72
CA LEU A 61 5.86 5.86 7.25
C LEU A 61 4.87 6.46 8.23
N ALA A 62 3.74 6.90 7.71
CA ALA A 62 2.55 7.23 8.49
C ALA A 62 1.39 6.39 7.97
N LEU A 63 0.54 5.86 8.84
CA LEU A 63 -0.59 5.01 8.51
C LEU A 63 -1.87 5.52 9.19
N TRP A 64 -3.00 5.47 8.48
CA TRP A 64 -4.30 5.87 8.98
C TRP A 64 -5.42 5.02 8.40
N ASN A 65 -6.48 4.83 9.19
CA ASN A 65 -7.56 3.89 8.90
C ASN A 65 -8.73 4.48 8.12
N HIS A 66 -8.98 5.79 8.22
CA HIS A 66 -10.07 6.44 7.51
C HIS A 66 -9.54 7.44 6.50
N PRO A 67 -10.06 7.47 5.28
CA PRO A 67 -9.48 8.31 4.23
C PRO A 67 -9.62 9.81 4.54
N GLY A 68 -10.66 10.22 5.28
CA GLY A 68 -10.91 11.64 5.56
C GLY A 68 -11.28 12.46 4.33
N ASP A 69 -11.21 13.78 4.45
CA ASP A 69 -11.59 14.73 3.42
C ASP A 69 -10.44 15.66 2.98
N THR A 70 -9.20 15.29 3.32
CA THR A 70 -7.97 15.93 2.82
C THR A 70 -7.65 15.46 1.41
N ILE A 71 -6.58 16.01 0.82
CA ILE A 71 -6.09 15.55 -0.49
C ILE A 71 -5.78 14.04 -0.49
N TYR A 72 -5.22 13.50 0.59
CA TYR A 72 -4.95 12.06 0.71
C TYR A 72 -6.24 11.23 0.62
N GLY A 73 -7.30 11.71 1.28
CA GLY A 73 -8.63 11.10 1.19
C GLY A 73 -9.25 11.24 -0.18
N MET A 74 -8.96 12.32 -0.92
CA MET A 74 -9.43 12.44 -2.31
C MET A 74 -8.77 11.38 -3.19
N PHE A 75 -7.47 11.15 -3.08
CA PHE A 75 -6.78 10.06 -3.79
C PHE A 75 -7.33 8.68 -3.41
N ALA A 76 -7.60 8.44 -2.12
CA ALA A 76 -8.13 7.16 -1.65
C ALA A 76 -9.60 6.91 -2.03
N ARG A 77 -10.37 7.95 -2.37
CA ARG A 77 -11.81 7.86 -2.67
C ARG A 77 -12.17 8.21 -4.10
N CYS A 78 -11.21 8.69 -4.91
CA CYS A 78 -11.49 9.05 -6.29
C CYS A 78 -11.96 7.84 -7.11
N ARG A 79 -12.85 8.10 -8.06
CA ARG A 79 -13.47 7.04 -8.88
C ARG A 79 -12.45 6.23 -9.63
N SER A 80 -11.42 6.85 -10.18
CA SER A 80 -10.38 6.13 -10.92
C SER A 80 -9.72 5.02 -10.09
N VAL A 81 -9.48 5.24 -8.80
CA VAL A 81 -8.88 4.23 -7.91
C VAL A 81 -9.92 3.23 -7.41
N VAL A 82 -11.06 3.73 -6.89
CA VAL A 82 -12.06 2.86 -6.25
C VAL A 82 -12.75 1.96 -7.26
N ASP A 83 -13.15 2.49 -8.43
CA ASP A 83 -13.79 1.68 -9.48
C ASP A 83 -12.81 0.62 -10.03
N SER A 84 -11.50 0.92 -10.05
CA SER A 84 -10.47 -0.06 -10.37
C SER A 84 -10.38 -1.17 -9.32
N ALA A 85 -10.34 -0.82 -8.03
CA ALA A 85 -10.32 -1.80 -6.95
C ALA A 85 -11.58 -2.69 -6.96
N GLU A 86 -12.76 -2.11 -7.17
CA GLU A 86 -14.02 -2.85 -7.29
C GLU A 86 -14.01 -3.83 -8.47
N LEU A 87 -13.48 -3.40 -9.60
CA LEU A 87 -13.36 -4.27 -10.76
C LEU A 87 -12.42 -5.45 -10.49
N LEU A 88 -11.25 -5.19 -9.90
CA LEU A 88 -10.25 -6.22 -9.59
C LEU A 88 -10.75 -7.24 -8.56
N LEU A 89 -11.47 -6.76 -7.53
CA LEU A 89 -12.02 -7.59 -6.46
C LEU A 89 -13.41 -8.14 -6.77
N GLY A 90 -14.03 -7.71 -7.88
CA GLY A 90 -15.31 -8.23 -8.36
C GLY A 90 -16.51 -7.79 -7.50
N GLY A 91 -16.57 -6.52 -7.11
CA GLY A 91 -17.71 -5.94 -6.39
C GLY A 91 -17.31 -4.81 -5.45
N GLU A 92 -18.26 -4.31 -4.68
CA GLU A 92 -18.08 -3.23 -3.72
C GLU A 92 -16.87 -3.45 -2.82
N VAL A 93 -16.12 -2.36 -2.60
CA VAL A 93 -14.98 -2.33 -1.69
C VAL A 93 -15.15 -1.23 -0.65
N TYR A 94 -14.44 -1.39 0.46
CA TYR A 94 -14.26 -0.32 1.43
C TYR A 94 -12.77 -0.02 1.65
N HIS A 95 -12.49 1.18 2.11
CA HIS A 95 -11.14 1.60 2.45
C HIS A 95 -10.68 0.88 3.72
N TYR A 96 -9.61 0.09 3.62
CA TYR A 96 -9.08 -0.66 4.74
C TYR A 96 -8.08 0.16 5.55
N HIS A 97 -7.11 0.77 4.88
CA HIS A 97 -6.22 1.80 5.42
C HIS A 97 -5.47 2.51 4.30
N SER A 98 -4.85 3.64 4.61
CA SER A 98 -3.83 4.26 3.77
C SER A 98 -2.52 4.44 4.52
N LYS A 99 -1.42 4.49 3.77
CA LYS A 99 -0.09 4.78 4.32
C LYS A 99 0.71 5.64 3.34
N MET A 100 1.45 6.61 3.89
CA MET A 100 2.49 7.31 3.17
C MET A 100 3.82 6.66 3.50
N ILE A 101 4.53 6.17 2.50
CA ILE A 101 5.89 5.63 2.63
C ILE A 101 6.88 6.68 2.16
N MET A 102 7.85 7.00 3.02
CA MET A 102 8.80 8.08 2.80
C MET A 102 10.22 7.53 2.84
N LYS A 103 10.76 7.18 1.67
CA LYS A 103 12.17 6.78 1.54
C LYS A 103 13.01 7.99 1.19
N GLU A 104 13.69 8.52 2.20
CA GLU A 104 14.58 9.66 2.01
C GLU A 104 15.89 9.23 1.30
N PRO A 105 16.56 10.17 0.62
CA PRO A 105 17.83 9.91 -0.05
C PRO A 105 18.84 9.26 0.87
N ARG A 106 19.54 8.21 0.44
CA ARG A 106 20.64 7.51 1.11
C ARG A 106 20.32 6.82 2.44
N VAL A 107 19.22 7.18 3.12
CA VAL A 107 18.85 6.63 4.44
C VAL A 107 17.58 5.80 4.44
N GLY A 108 16.78 5.91 3.37
CA GLY A 108 15.52 5.15 3.25
C GLY A 108 15.77 3.65 3.20
N GLY A 109 15.37 2.92 4.24
CA GLY A 109 15.63 1.50 4.43
C GLY A 109 14.90 0.57 3.48
N ALA A 110 15.29 -0.69 3.48
CA ALA A 110 14.63 -1.77 2.76
C ALA A 110 13.31 -2.17 3.44
N TRP A 111 12.42 -2.76 2.66
CA TRP A 111 11.28 -3.50 3.19
C TRP A 111 11.40 -4.95 2.73
N THR A 112 11.39 -5.87 3.69
CA THR A 112 11.62 -7.29 3.41
C THR A 112 10.49 -7.94 2.58
N TRP A 113 10.73 -9.11 2.00
CA TRP A 113 9.71 -9.88 1.28
C TRP A 113 8.52 -10.16 2.18
N HIS A 114 7.33 -9.79 1.76
CA HIS A 114 6.09 -9.99 2.48
C HIS A 114 4.89 -10.07 1.54
N GLN A 115 3.78 -10.51 2.09
CA GLN A 115 2.45 -10.38 1.53
C GLN A 115 1.64 -9.48 2.46
N ASP A 116 0.90 -8.52 1.93
CA ASP A 116 -0.01 -7.71 2.76
C ASP A 116 -1.01 -8.60 3.53
N TYR A 117 -1.52 -9.66 2.89
CA TYR A 117 -2.43 -10.60 3.51
C TYR A 117 -1.79 -11.41 4.65
N GLY A 118 -0.48 -11.55 4.67
CA GLY A 118 0.24 -12.16 5.80
C GLY A 118 0.00 -11.43 7.12
N TYR A 119 -0.14 -10.09 7.07
CA TYR A 119 -0.52 -9.27 8.22
C TYR A 119 -2.04 -9.27 8.45
N TRP A 120 -2.82 -9.06 7.39
CA TRP A 120 -4.26 -8.85 7.49
C TRP A 120 -5.02 -10.12 7.89
N TYR A 121 -4.50 -11.29 7.56
CA TYR A 121 -4.99 -12.56 8.08
C TYR A 121 -4.97 -12.58 9.61
N GLN A 122 -3.91 -12.07 10.23
CA GLN A 122 -3.79 -11.96 11.69
C GLN A 122 -4.79 -10.95 12.27
N ASN A 123 -5.27 -10.01 11.48
CA ASN A 123 -6.29 -9.03 11.88
C ASN A 123 -7.73 -9.54 11.70
N GLY A 124 -7.91 -10.82 11.37
CA GLY A 124 -9.23 -11.46 11.28
C GLY A 124 -9.87 -11.41 9.89
N VAL A 125 -9.13 -11.03 8.86
CA VAL A 125 -9.61 -11.11 7.47
C VAL A 125 -9.49 -12.55 6.98
N LEU A 126 -10.61 -13.17 6.61
CA LEU A 126 -10.63 -14.62 6.28
C LEU A 126 -10.16 -14.94 4.86
N PHE A 127 -10.44 -14.05 3.91
CA PHE A 127 -10.13 -14.29 2.50
C PHE A 127 -9.18 -13.22 1.96
N PRO A 128 -8.29 -13.55 1.01
CA PRO A 128 -7.37 -12.59 0.39
C PRO A 128 -8.08 -11.70 -0.66
N LEU A 129 -9.28 -11.23 -0.34
CA LEU A 129 -10.08 -10.36 -1.23
C LEU A 129 -9.77 -8.89 -0.94
N LEU A 130 -8.48 -8.56 -0.97
CA LEU A 130 -7.97 -7.20 -0.78
C LEU A 130 -6.99 -6.86 -1.90
N CYS A 131 -6.91 -5.57 -2.22
CA CYS A 131 -5.87 -5.05 -3.10
C CYS A 131 -5.29 -3.75 -2.56
N SER A 132 -4.05 -3.48 -2.93
CA SER A 132 -3.34 -2.24 -2.65
C SER A 132 -3.17 -1.44 -3.94
N ALA A 133 -3.53 -0.14 -3.90
CA ALA A 133 -3.21 0.83 -4.93
C ALA A 133 -1.99 1.63 -4.46
N PHE A 134 -0.85 1.38 -5.07
CA PHE A 134 0.42 2.04 -4.78
C PHE A 134 0.65 3.16 -5.80
N ILE A 135 0.55 4.40 -5.37
CA ILE A 135 0.66 5.62 -6.18
C ILE A 135 2.05 6.22 -6.01
N ALA A 136 2.80 6.37 -7.10
CA ALA A 136 4.10 7.01 -7.07
C ALA A 136 3.94 8.53 -6.90
N VAL A 137 4.40 9.06 -5.77
CA VAL A 137 4.49 10.51 -5.50
C VAL A 137 5.77 11.07 -6.10
N ASP A 138 6.87 10.36 -5.91
CA ASP A 138 8.16 10.62 -6.56
C ASP A 138 8.45 9.52 -7.58
N ARG A 139 9.38 9.80 -8.50
CA ARG A 139 9.87 8.80 -9.44
C ARG A 139 10.48 7.63 -8.68
N ALA A 140 10.08 6.41 -9.02
CA ALA A 140 10.61 5.19 -8.43
C ALA A 140 11.51 4.47 -9.44
N THR A 141 12.76 4.22 -9.03
CA THR A 141 13.78 3.54 -9.82
C THR A 141 14.41 2.40 -9.01
N LYS A 142 15.15 1.54 -9.64
CA LYS A 142 15.92 0.50 -8.93
C LYS A 142 16.86 1.10 -7.88
N GLU A 143 17.50 2.21 -8.21
CA GLU A 143 18.49 2.85 -7.35
C GLU A 143 17.87 3.46 -6.08
N ASN A 144 16.64 4.03 -6.16
CA ASN A 144 15.96 4.59 -4.99
C ASN A 144 14.99 3.62 -4.31
N GLY A 145 15.08 2.33 -4.66
CA GLY A 145 14.32 1.26 -4.00
C GLY A 145 12.85 1.20 -4.47
N CYS A 146 12.62 1.12 -5.79
CA CYS A 146 11.29 0.87 -6.34
C CYS A 146 10.69 -0.43 -5.81
N LEU A 147 9.38 -0.58 -5.95
CA LEU A 147 8.69 -1.82 -5.60
C LEU A 147 9.21 -2.97 -6.47
N GLN A 148 9.48 -4.12 -5.85
CA GLN A 148 9.84 -5.37 -6.49
C GLN A 148 8.77 -6.40 -6.19
N VAL A 149 8.40 -7.19 -7.18
CA VAL A 149 7.39 -8.25 -7.05
C VAL A 149 7.91 -9.56 -7.64
N LEU A 150 7.52 -10.68 -7.05
CA LEU A 150 7.62 -11.98 -7.73
C LEU A 150 6.33 -12.20 -8.51
N LYS A 151 6.40 -12.03 -9.83
CA LYS A 151 5.26 -12.12 -10.74
C LYS A 151 4.54 -13.47 -10.61
N GLY A 152 3.23 -13.44 -10.36
CA GLY A 152 2.42 -14.64 -10.19
C GLY A 152 2.50 -15.31 -8.81
N SER A 153 3.28 -14.77 -7.86
CA SER A 153 3.46 -15.37 -6.53
C SER A 153 2.20 -15.42 -5.67
N HIS A 154 1.19 -14.58 -5.96
CA HIS A 154 -0.11 -14.62 -5.28
C HIS A 154 -0.82 -15.95 -5.44
N LEU A 155 -0.54 -16.70 -6.52
CA LEU A 155 -1.09 -18.04 -6.77
C LEU A 155 -0.55 -19.10 -5.80
N ALA A 156 0.53 -18.82 -5.08
CA ALA A 156 1.03 -19.70 -4.01
C ALA A 156 0.17 -19.63 -2.74
N GLY A 157 -0.81 -18.71 -2.69
CA GLY A 157 -1.62 -18.47 -1.50
C GLY A 157 -0.86 -17.74 -0.40
N ARG A 158 -1.42 -17.74 0.82
CA ARG A 158 -0.80 -17.12 2.00
C ARG A 158 0.43 -17.89 2.45
N ILE A 159 1.52 -17.18 2.63
CA ILE A 159 2.76 -17.68 3.21
C ILE A 159 2.85 -17.19 4.66
N ASP A 160 3.28 -18.06 5.58
CA ASP A 160 3.48 -17.67 6.96
C ASP A 160 4.56 -16.58 7.06
N HIS A 161 4.28 -15.58 7.90
CA HIS A 161 5.21 -14.51 8.16
C HIS A 161 6.02 -14.81 9.43
N VAL A 162 7.27 -14.40 9.43
CA VAL A 162 8.23 -14.54 10.53
C VAL A 162 8.86 -13.18 10.82
N LEU A 163 9.32 -12.97 12.05
CA LEU A 163 10.03 -11.75 12.40
C LEU A 163 11.42 -11.72 11.75
N ALA A 164 11.76 -10.59 11.13
CA ALA A 164 13.06 -10.26 10.58
C ALA A 164 13.43 -8.83 11.00
N GLY A 165 14.18 -8.66 12.07
CA GLY A 165 14.38 -7.37 12.73
C GLY A 165 13.04 -6.84 13.29
N ASP A 166 12.75 -5.56 13.04
CA ASP A 166 11.48 -4.91 13.40
C ASP A 166 10.37 -5.12 12.34
N GLN A 167 10.66 -5.87 11.28
CA GLN A 167 9.72 -6.16 10.21
C GLN A 167 9.28 -7.61 10.29
N ALA A 168 8.02 -7.87 10.01
CA ALA A 168 7.52 -9.20 9.74
C ALA A 168 7.61 -9.46 8.22
N GLY A 169 8.18 -10.58 7.83
CA GLY A 169 8.35 -10.97 6.44
C GLY A 169 7.86 -12.38 6.18
N ALA A 170 7.63 -12.71 4.92
CA ALA A 170 7.27 -14.05 4.49
C ALA A 170 8.43 -15.02 4.78
N ASP A 171 8.08 -16.28 5.04
CA ASP A 171 9.05 -17.36 5.28
C ASP A 171 10.17 -17.36 4.24
N VAL A 172 11.41 -17.25 4.71
CA VAL A 172 12.59 -17.01 3.87
C VAL A 172 12.87 -18.18 2.92
N GLU A 173 12.68 -19.41 3.39
CA GLU A 173 12.92 -20.62 2.57
C GLU A 173 11.89 -20.69 1.42
N ARG A 174 10.60 -20.45 1.72
CA ARG A 174 9.56 -20.44 0.70
C ARG A 174 9.75 -19.33 -0.32
N VAL A 175 10.12 -18.13 0.14
CA VAL A 175 10.46 -17.01 -0.76
C VAL A 175 11.62 -17.37 -1.67
N ALA A 176 12.69 -17.97 -1.13
CA ALA A 176 13.86 -18.38 -1.92
C ALA A 176 13.49 -19.44 -2.99
N GLU A 177 12.62 -20.39 -2.64
CA GLU A 177 12.15 -21.40 -3.58
C GLU A 177 11.24 -20.84 -4.68
N LEU A 178 10.38 -19.86 -4.34
CA LEU A 178 9.56 -19.15 -5.33
C LEU A 178 10.40 -18.27 -6.25
N ALA A 179 11.41 -17.59 -5.71
CA ALA A 179 12.30 -16.74 -6.49
C ALA A 179 13.14 -17.51 -7.53
N LYS A 180 13.36 -18.81 -7.33
CA LYS A 180 14.01 -19.67 -8.35
C LYS A 180 13.09 -20.00 -9.54
N ARG A 181 11.78 -19.83 -9.39
CA ARG A 181 10.75 -20.27 -10.35
C ARG A 181 9.97 -19.13 -10.99
N LEU A 182 9.90 -18.00 -10.32
CA LEU A 182 9.09 -16.85 -10.71
C LEU A 182 9.99 -15.67 -11.12
N GLU A 183 9.48 -14.88 -12.04
CA GLU A 183 10.16 -13.67 -12.51
C GLU A 183 10.17 -12.59 -11.44
N LEU A 184 11.37 -12.04 -11.15
CA LEU A 184 11.54 -10.85 -10.35
C LEU A 184 11.34 -9.61 -11.23
N VAL A 185 10.31 -8.83 -10.94
CA VAL A 185 10.00 -7.60 -11.66
C VAL A 185 10.27 -6.37 -10.78
N HIS A 186 11.04 -5.41 -11.30
CA HIS A 186 11.21 -4.09 -10.71
C HIS A 186 10.18 -3.14 -11.30
N LEU A 187 9.29 -2.64 -10.49
CA LEU A 187 8.24 -1.71 -10.91
C LEU A 187 8.77 -0.28 -10.84
N GLU A 188 9.53 0.11 -11.86
CA GLU A 188 9.94 1.50 -12.03
C GLU A 188 8.75 2.32 -12.50
N MET A 189 8.53 3.46 -11.83
CA MET A 189 7.32 4.28 -11.98
C MET A 189 7.67 5.76 -12.10
N GLU A 190 6.99 6.45 -12.98
CA GLU A 190 6.98 7.91 -13.00
C GLU A 190 5.95 8.44 -11.99
N PRO A 191 6.09 9.69 -11.50
CA PRO A 191 5.09 10.30 -10.64
C PRO A 191 3.69 10.26 -11.28
N GLY A 192 2.69 9.75 -10.54
CA GLY A 192 1.32 9.59 -11.03
C GLY A 192 1.01 8.21 -11.61
N ASP A 193 2.01 7.37 -11.85
CA ASP A 193 1.78 5.95 -12.10
C ASP A 193 1.19 5.28 -10.86
N THR A 194 0.32 4.33 -11.06
CA THR A 194 -0.30 3.56 -9.96
C THR A 194 -0.23 2.07 -10.26
N VAL A 195 0.28 1.29 -9.32
CA VAL A 195 0.20 -0.17 -9.42
C VAL A 195 -0.84 -0.70 -8.44
N PHE A 196 -1.76 -1.52 -8.97
CA PHE A 196 -2.68 -2.30 -8.17
C PHE A 196 -2.13 -3.71 -8.03
N PHE A 197 -2.08 -4.23 -6.83
CA PHE A 197 -1.59 -5.59 -6.61
C PHE A 197 -2.41 -6.36 -5.58
N ASP A 198 -2.44 -7.67 -5.79
CA ASP A 198 -3.13 -8.64 -4.94
C ASP A 198 -2.47 -8.73 -3.56
N SER A 199 -3.27 -8.90 -2.53
CA SER A 199 -2.81 -8.97 -1.14
C SER A 199 -1.88 -10.17 -0.85
N ASN A 200 -1.91 -11.21 -1.67
CA ASN A 200 -0.99 -12.34 -1.61
C ASN A 200 0.25 -12.19 -2.50
N LEU A 201 0.37 -11.12 -3.28
CA LEU A 201 1.56 -10.92 -4.09
C LEU A 201 2.78 -10.69 -3.21
N LEU A 202 3.81 -11.54 -3.36
CA LEU A 202 5.10 -11.31 -2.70
C LEU A 202 5.75 -10.06 -3.29
N HIS A 203 6.04 -9.13 -2.39
CA HIS A 203 6.69 -7.87 -2.78
C HIS A 203 7.67 -7.40 -1.71
N ARG A 204 8.62 -6.57 -2.15
CA ARG A 204 9.63 -5.94 -1.31
C ARG A 204 10.10 -4.62 -1.91
N SER A 205 11.01 -3.93 -1.23
CA SER A 205 11.75 -2.80 -1.82
C SER A 205 13.13 -2.70 -1.19
N ASP A 206 14.15 -2.44 -2.00
CA ASP A 206 15.51 -2.23 -1.53
C ASP A 206 15.68 -0.85 -0.85
N GLN A 207 16.82 -0.61 -0.24
CA GLN A 207 17.19 0.70 0.31
C GLN A 207 17.26 1.76 -0.78
N ASN A 208 17.03 3.00 -0.41
CA ASN A 208 17.28 4.14 -1.28
C ASN A 208 18.76 4.51 -1.25
N ARG A 209 19.50 4.17 -2.29
CA ARG A 209 20.92 4.48 -2.46
C ARG A 209 21.17 5.73 -3.30
N SER A 210 20.09 6.34 -3.79
CA SER A 210 20.15 7.53 -4.66
C SER A 210 20.13 8.84 -3.88
N GLU A 211 20.34 9.94 -4.60
CA GLU A 211 20.17 11.31 -4.10
C GLU A 211 18.72 11.81 -4.17
N GLN A 212 17.79 11.00 -4.66
CA GLN A 212 16.41 11.39 -4.86
C GLN A 212 15.50 10.68 -3.86
N PRO A 213 14.50 11.36 -3.28
CA PRO A 213 13.50 10.71 -2.45
C PRO A 213 12.63 9.74 -3.26
N ARG A 214 11.98 8.81 -2.57
CA ARG A 214 10.97 7.95 -3.16
C ARG A 214 9.76 7.86 -2.21
N TRP A 215 8.86 8.81 -2.32
CA TRP A 215 7.62 8.80 -1.58
C TRP A 215 6.51 8.13 -2.38
N SER A 216 5.62 7.45 -1.69
CA SER A 216 4.46 6.79 -2.28
C SER A 216 3.26 6.79 -1.33
N LEU A 217 2.08 7.06 -1.88
CA LEU A 217 0.81 6.91 -1.19
C LEU A 217 0.24 5.54 -1.53
N ILE A 218 -0.06 4.74 -0.52
CA ILE A 218 -0.66 3.41 -0.70
C ILE A 218 -2.05 3.42 -0.07
N CYS A 219 -3.06 3.08 -0.87
CA CYS A 219 -4.44 2.95 -0.43
C CYS A 219 -4.85 1.48 -0.54
N CYS A 220 -5.25 0.87 0.56
CA CYS A 220 -5.63 -0.53 0.63
C CYS A 220 -7.15 -0.67 0.72
N TYR A 221 -7.69 -1.60 -0.03
CA TYR A 221 -9.13 -1.85 -0.11
C TYR A 221 -9.43 -3.30 0.21
N ASN A 222 -10.52 -3.52 0.94
CA ASN A 222 -11.07 -4.85 1.19
C ASN A 222 -12.45 -4.96 0.52
N ALA A 223 -12.77 -6.11 -0.03
CA ALA A 223 -14.12 -6.38 -0.55
C ALA A 223 -15.16 -6.28 0.57
N ALA A 224 -16.29 -5.62 0.33
CA ALA A 224 -17.35 -5.45 1.33
C ALA A 224 -17.83 -6.79 1.91
N ARG A 225 -17.86 -7.85 1.07
CA ARG A 225 -18.23 -9.22 1.47
C ARG A 225 -17.17 -9.95 2.31
N ASN A 226 -16.02 -9.31 2.60
CA ASN A 226 -14.89 -9.89 3.33
C ASN A 226 -14.62 -9.13 4.64
N ASP A 227 -15.68 -8.70 5.30
CA ASP A 227 -15.58 -8.03 6.60
C ASP A 227 -14.88 -8.93 7.63
N PRO A 228 -13.87 -8.43 8.37
CA PRO A 228 -13.15 -9.23 9.36
C PRO A 228 -14.10 -9.85 10.39
N TYR A 229 -13.85 -11.09 10.78
CA TYR A 229 -14.69 -11.79 11.77
C TYR A 229 -14.48 -11.29 13.22
N ARG A 230 -13.42 -10.54 13.47
CA ARG A 230 -13.09 -9.97 14.77
C ARG A 230 -12.58 -8.55 14.66
N GLU A 231 -12.66 -7.80 15.76
CA GLU A 231 -12.09 -6.47 15.88
C GLU A 231 -10.54 -6.52 15.84
N SER A 232 -9.95 -5.51 15.22
CA SER A 232 -8.50 -5.29 15.19
C SER A 232 -8.22 -3.78 15.21
N HIS A 233 -6.95 -3.40 15.00
CA HIS A 233 -6.58 -1.98 14.84
C HIS A 233 -6.95 -1.42 13.45
N HIS A 234 -7.44 -2.24 12.53
CA HIS A 234 -7.99 -1.82 11.25
C HIS A 234 -9.52 -1.81 11.27
N PRO A 235 -10.14 -0.96 10.43
CA PRO A 235 -11.59 -0.84 10.41
C PRO A 235 -12.27 -2.09 9.88
N ARG A 236 -13.48 -2.31 10.36
CA ARG A 236 -14.45 -3.19 9.74
C ARG A 236 -15.14 -2.49 8.58
N TYR A 237 -16.00 -3.20 7.88
CA TYR A 237 -16.72 -2.65 6.74
C TYR A 237 -17.40 -1.32 7.08
N THR A 238 -17.07 -0.32 6.28
CA THR A 238 -17.71 1.00 6.31
C THR A 238 -17.94 1.43 4.86
N PRO A 239 -19.16 1.81 4.47
CA PRO A 239 -19.44 2.26 3.11
C PRO A 239 -18.50 3.38 2.68
N LEU A 240 -17.88 3.22 1.51
CA LEU A 240 -16.91 4.19 0.98
C LEU A 240 -17.60 5.21 0.09
N ALA A 241 -17.66 6.47 0.55
CA ALA A 241 -18.18 7.57 -0.26
C ALA A 241 -17.18 7.95 -1.36
N LYS A 242 -17.42 7.50 -2.59
CA LYS A 242 -16.61 7.85 -3.76
C LYS A 242 -16.73 9.33 -4.09
N VAL A 243 -15.64 9.92 -4.57
CA VAL A 243 -15.58 11.30 -5.06
C VAL A 243 -15.16 11.33 -6.54
N TYR A 244 -15.53 12.39 -7.26
CA TYR A 244 -15.02 12.62 -8.61
C TYR A 244 -13.53 12.96 -8.55
N ASP A 245 -12.73 12.54 -9.51
CA ASP A 245 -11.29 12.78 -9.57
C ASP A 245 -10.93 14.28 -9.51
N ALA A 246 -11.78 15.14 -10.09
CA ALA A 246 -11.63 16.60 -9.99
C ALA A 246 -11.56 17.13 -8.54
N MET A 247 -12.03 16.37 -7.55
CA MET A 247 -11.96 16.76 -6.14
C MET A 247 -10.54 16.80 -5.61
N ILE A 248 -9.60 16.08 -6.21
CA ILE A 248 -8.17 16.16 -5.89
C ILE A 248 -7.69 17.61 -6.01
N ARG A 249 -8.00 18.26 -7.12
CA ARG A 249 -7.63 19.67 -7.34
C ARG A 249 -8.47 20.64 -6.51
N ALA A 250 -9.75 20.36 -6.34
CA ALA A 250 -10.67 21.22 -5.58
C ALA A 250 -10.32 21.28 -4.09
N VAL A 251 -9.83 20.17 -3.52
CA VAL A 251 -9.37 20.12 -2.12
C VAL A 251 -7.95 20.69 -1.98
N GLY A 252 -7.12 20.46 -2.99
CA GLY A 252 -5.77 21.02 -3.06
C GLY A 252 -4.91 20.73 -1.84
N MET A 253 -4.38 21.78 -1.20
CA MET A 253 -3.44 21.71 -0.06
C MET A 253 -4.10 21.47 1.30
N LYS A 254 -5.35 21.04 1.37
CA LYS A 254 -6.01 20.76 2.65
C LYS A 254 -5.25 19.68 3.43
N ARG A 255 -4.89 19.99 4.68
CA ARG A 255 -4.10 19.13 5.58
C ARG A 255 -4.99 18.23 6.44
N PHE A 256 -4.41 17.23 7.10
CA PHE A 256 -5.13 16.39 8.04
C PHE A 256 -5.78 17.19 9.19
N ALA A 257 -5.10 18.21 9.69
CA ALA A 257 -5.64 19.12 10.71
C ALA A 257 -6.94 19.81 10.29
N ASP A 258 -7.16 19.93 8.96
CA ASP A 258 -8.36 20.54 8.38
C ASP A 258 -9.45 19.52 8.06
N SER A 259 -9.21 18.23 8.32
CA SER A 259 -10.16 17.14 8.06
C SER A 259 -11.36 17.25 8.98
N ARG A 260 -12.53 16.95 8.42
CA ARG A 260 -13.74 16.72 9.21
C ARG A 260 -13.75 15.26 9.65
N GLY A 261 -13.66 15.06 10.95
CA GLY A 261 -13.65 13.75 11.56
C GLY A 261 -12.25 13.19 11.80
N ASP A 262 -12.22 12.08 12.50
CA ASP A 262 -11.00 11.35 12.84
C ASP A 262 -10.54 10.49 11.66
N VAL A 263 -9.31 10.67 11.22
CA VAL A 263 -8.66 9.80 10.23
C VAL A 263 -8.11 8.52 10.87
N ALA A 264 -8.17 8.43 12.19
CA ALA A 264 -7.72 7.28 12.99
C ALA A 264 -6.29 6.86 12.66
N TRP A 265 -5.33 7.69 13.06
CA TRP A 265 -3.91 7.35 12.96
C TRP A 265 -3.62 6.04 13.68
N LEU A 266 -2.84 5.18 13.04
CA LEU A 266 -2.34 3.99 13.70
C LEU A 266 -1.24 4.36 14.69
N ASP A 267 -1.45 4.00 15.95
CA ASP A 267 -0.40 3.96 16.95
C ASP A 267 0.45 2.70 16.73
N PRO A 268 1.75 2.83 16.40
CA PRO A 268 2.63 1.69 16.16
C PRO A 268 2.68 0.69 17.32
N ALA A 269 2.50 1.15 18.55
CA ALA A 269 2.45 0.29 19.74
C ALA A 269 1.20 -0.61 19.78
N ARG A 270 0.15 -0.26 19.02
CA ARG A 270 -1.08 -1.04 18.92
C ARG A 270 -1.10 -1.96 17.69
N ASP A 271 -0.07 -1.90 16.85
CA ASP A 271 0.09 -2.80 15.70
C ASP A 271 0.43 -4.21 16.18
N SER A 272 -0.60 -5.04 16.33
CA SER A 272 -0.46 -6.43 16.76
C SER A 272 -0.05 -7.40 15.66
N SER A 273 0.14 -6.94 14.43
CA SER A 273 0.44 -7.80 13.28
C SER A 273 1.76 -8.56 13.46
N ALA A 274 2.77 -7.95 14.08
CA ALA A 274 4.04 -8.59 14.40
C ALA A 274 3.98 -9.39 15.72
N ALA A 275 3.25 -8.91 16.74
CA ALA A 275 3.15 -9.57 18.04
C ALA A 275 2.41 -10.92 18.00
N SER A 276 1.46 -11.10 17.08
CA SER A 276 0.74 -12.37 16.89
C SER A 276 1.61 -13.49 16.31
N LEU A 277 2.76 -13.16 15.71
CA LEU A 277 3.69 -14.15 15.17
C LEU A 277 4.47 -14.90 16.25
N ASP A 278 4.69 -14.27 17.41
CA ASP A 278 5.35 -14.91 18.56
C ASP A 278 4.42 -15.85 19.34
N ALA A 279 3.12 -15.60 19.33
CA ALA A 279 2.14 -16.42 20.05
C ALA A 279 1.92 -17.79 19.41
N GLY A 280 2.15 -17.95 18.10
CA GLY A 280 2.03 -19.20 17.36
C GLY A 280 3.16 -20.22 17.60
N LYS A 281 4.26 -19.81 18.24
CA LYS A 281 5.40 -20.70 18.55
C LYS A 281 5.31 -21.37 19.92
N LYS A 282 4.26 -21.15 20.69
CA LYS A 282 4.06 -21.66 22.05
C LYS A 282 2.98 -22.74 22.17
N SER A 283 2.53 -23.33 21.05
CA SER A 283 1.56 -24.43 21.07
C SER A 283 2.12 -25.69 20.43
#